data_42a65518473737ca0e06e0d38cfdbba1
#
_entry.id   42a65518473737ca0e06e0d38cfdbba1
#
_cell.length_a   1.000
_cell.length_b   1.000
_cell.length_c   1.000
_cell.angle_alpha   90.00
_cell.angle_beta   90.00
_cell.angle_gamma   90.00
#
_symmetry.space_group_name_H-M   'P 1'
#
loop_
_entity.id
_entity.type
_entity.pdbx_description
1 polymer ?
#
loop_
_entity_poly.entity_id
_entity_poly.type
_entity_poly.pdbx_seq_one_letter_code
_entity_poly.pdbx_strand_id
1 'polypeptide(L)'
;SMSGGYVSSCNRAINVDGTPFNMIQVDCSINPGNSGGPLVNLYGEVVGIVSAKYSTYSSTTVEGLGFAIPISDVRSIITDIMENGAVTDKAYMAITAGTMNEQMAAQFNIDVTEGVFVYSVVEGGAGDKAGLRLGDVITKMNDKTLTSRQDLSAAMKGYRAGDTVTLTVYRGGQYIEVELTFDTQPQTTGSDDSSQSSDNSYGYGNGGNSYGGQMPDNWQEFYNYFFGNRG
;
A
#
# COMPACT_ATOMS: atom_id res chain seq x y z
N SER A 1 30.31 2.37 7.53
CA SER A 1 30.79 2.34 8.93
C SER A 1 30.14 1.16 9.67
N MET A 2 30.82 0.64 10.68
CA MET A 2 30.28 -0.40 11.58
C MET A 2 30.06 0.25 12.94
N SER A 3 28.89 0.04 13.54
CA SER A 3 28.59 0.45 14.90
C SER A 3 28.13 -0.79 15.70
N GLY A 4 28.34 -0.79 17.00
CA GLY A 4 27.96 -1.89 17.90
C GLY A 4 27.12 -1.36 19.04
N GLY A 5 26.24 -2.24 19.59
CA GLY A 5 25.35 -1.94 20.70
C GLY A 5 24.52 -3.16 21.09
N TYR A 6 23.43 -2.92 21.79
CA TYR A 6 22.55 -3.95 22.32
C TYR A 6 21.14 -3.81 21.75
N VAL A 7 20.42 -4.94 21.68
CA VAL A 7 18.98 -4.93 21.34
C VAL A 7 18.19 -4.46 22.57
N SER A 8 17.49 -3.35 22.43
CA SER A 8 16.63 -2.78 23.48
C SER A 8 15.22 -3.35 23.46
N SER A 9 14.75 -3.79 22.27
CA SER A 9 13.46 -4.47 22.09
C SER A 9 13.46 -5.27 20.80
N CYS A 10 12.97 -6.51 20.83
CA CYS A 10 12.82 -7.34 19.62
C CYS A 10 11.51 -7.08 18.85
N ASN A 11 10.55 -6.41 19.47
CA ASN A 11 9.20 -6.21 18.91
C ASN A 11 8.64 -4.86 19.33
N ARG A 12 9.23 -3.79 18.81
CA ARG A 12 8.77 -2.42 19.05
C ARG A 12 7.78 -1.99 18.00
N ALA A 13 6.52 -1.81 18.37
CA ALA A 13 5.53 -1.24 17.47
C ALA A 13 5.87 0.23 17.17
N ILE A 14 6.05 0.55 15.91
CA ILE A 14 6.27 1.90 15.38
C ILE A 14 5.20 2.19 14.35
N ASN A 15 4.56 3.34 14.44
CA ASN A 15 3.59 3.77 13.47
C ASN A 15 4.30 4.63 12.41
N VAL A 16 4.19 4.21 11.15
CA VAL A 16 4.70 4.94 9.98
C VAL A 16 3.55 5.23 9.06
N ASP A 17 3.19 6.49 8.94
CA ASP A 17 2.10 6.96 8.08
C ASP A 17 0.78 6.18 8.33
N GLY A 18 0.43 5.96 9.61
CA GLY A 18 -0.77 5.25 10.01
C GLY A 18 -0.64 3.71 10.02
N THR A 19 0.48 3.15 9.57
CA THR A 19 0.70 1.70 9.54
C THR A 19 1.63 1.28 10.68
N PRO A 20 1.19 0.37 11.57
CA PRO A 20 2.06 -0.19 12.60
C PRO A 20 3.05 -1.19 11.98
N PHE A 21 4.32 -1.03 12.32
CA PHE A 21 5.40 -1.98 12.02
C PHE A 21 6.04 -2.44 13.32
N ASN A 22 6.33 -3.73 13.41
CA ASN A 22 7.13 -4.28 14.49
C ASN A 22 8.60 -4.23 14.08
N MET A 23 9.43 -3.56 14.89
CA MET A 23 10.85 -3.38 14.58
C MET A 23 11.74 -3.81 15.74
N ILE A 24 12.95 -4.22 15.40
CA ILE A 24 14.02 -4.42 16.39
C ILE A 24 14.55 -3.05 16.76
N GLN A 25 14.49 -2.69 18.05
CA GLN A 25 15.09 -1.47 18.58
C GLN A 25 16.49 -1.78 19.13
N VAL A 26 17.45 -0.95 18.77
CA VAL A 26 18.86 -1.05 19.19
C VAL A 26 19.35 0.29 19.73
N ASP A 27 20.38 0.26 20.59
CA ASP A 27 21.03 1.45 21.14
C ASP A 27 22.29 1.87 20.35
N CYS A 28 22.64 1.12 19.32
CA CYS A 28 23.78 1.47 18.47
C CYS A 28 23.46 2.68 17.58
N SER A 29 24.50 3.47 17.26
CA SER A 29 24.36 4.63 16.39
C SER A 29 23.96 4.25 14.98
N ILE A 30 22.76 4.65 14.55
CA ILE A 30 22.28 4.55 13.17
C ILE A 30 22.38 5.95 12.55
N ASN A 31 23.20 6.04 11.50
CA ASN A 31 23.45 7.29 10.78
C ASN A 31 23.15 7.12 9.29
N PRO A 32 22.99 8.21 8.52
CA PRO A 32 22.93 8.13 7.07
C PRO A 32 24.13 7.34 6.52
N GLY A 33 23.86 6.35 5.67
CA GLY A 33 24.86 5.43 5.13
C GLY A 33 24.88 4.04 5.81
N ASN A 34 24.19 3.85 6.94
CA ASN A 34 23.97 2.53 7.54
C ASN A 34 22.63 1.92 7.09
N SER A 35 21.70 2.73 6.59
CA SER A 35 20.37 2.29 6.12
C SER A 35 20.51 1.30 4.98
N GLY A 36 19.73 0.22 5.03
CA GLY A 36 19.82 -0.91 4.10
C GLY A 36 20.92 -1.92 4.45
N GLY A 37 21.82 -1.59 5.40
CA GLY A 37 22.84 -2.52 5.88
C GLY A 37 22.27 -3.57 6.84
N PRO A 38 22.99 -4.70 7.03
CA PRO A 38 22.56 -5.75 7.92
C PRO A 38 22.78 -5.41 9.39
N LEU A 39 21.81 -5.79 10.25
CA LEU A 39 22.02 -5.93 11.68
C LEU A 39 22.45 -7.38 11.91
N VAL A 40 23.66 -7.58 12.46
CA VAL A 40 24.23 -8.91 12.68
C VAL A 40 24.38 -9.19 14.17
N ASN A 41 24.19 -10.45 14.57
CA ASN A 41 24.48 -10.90 15.93
C ASN A 41 25.97 -11.28 16.09
N LEU A 42 26.34 -11.72 17.29
CA LEU A 42 27.72 -12.12 17.61
C LEU A 42 28.19 -13.37 16.84
N TYR A 43 27.29 -14.12 16.23
CA TYR A 43 27.60 -15.31 15.42
C TYR A 43 27.73 -14.98 13.93
N GLY A 44 27.57 -13.69 13.55
CA GLY A 44 27.61 -13.26 12.16
C GLY A 44 26.30 -13.49 11.38
N GLU A 45 25.24 -13.88 12.06
CA GLU A 45 23.91 -14.07 11.44
C GLU A 45 23.19 -12.74 11.27
N VAL A 46 22.54 -12.52 10.12
CA VAL A 46 21.71 -11.36 9.85
C VAL A 46 20.37 -11.53 10.58
N VAL A 47 20.12 -10.67 11.57
CA VAL A 47 18.89 -10.66 12.38
C VAL A 47 17.90 -9.56 11.94
N GLY A 48 18.37 -8.57 11.16
CA GLY A 48 17.52 -7.49 10.66
C GLY A 48 18.20 -6.66 9.59
N ILE A 49 17.42 -5.74 9.01
CA ILE A 49 17.89 -4.72 8.05
C ILE A 49 17.71 -3.35 8.67
N VAL A 50 18.81 -2.59 8.78
CA VAL A 50 18.82 -1.27 9.40
C VAL A 50 17.99 -0.28 8.57
N SER A 51 17.13 0.51 9.24
CA SER A 51 16.34 1.56 8.61
C SER A 51 16.55 2.91 9.30
N ALA A 52 17.32 3.81 8.67
CA ALA A 52 17.58 5.15 9.19
C ALA A 52 16.35 6.07 9.14
N LYS A 53 15.33 5.76 8.36
CA LYS A 53 14.13 6.59 8.20
C LYS A 53 13.33 6.75 9.49
N TYR A 54 13.47 5.80 10.42
CA TYR A 54 12.70 5.77 11.66
C TYR A 54 13.38 6.43 12.85
N SER A 55 14.68 6.74 12.76
CA SER A 55 15.39 7.49 13.81
C SER A 55 15.04 8.98 13.84
N THR A 56 14.35 9.51 12.81
CA THR A 56 14.09 10.94 12.62
C THR A 56 12.62 11.34 12.94
N TYR A 57 11.74 10.40 13.28
CA TYR A 57 10.31 10.67 13.49
C TYR A 57 9.96 11.24 14.88
N SER A 58 10.91 11.42 15.77
CA SER A 58 10.71 12.21 16.98
C SER A 58 11.33 13.59 16.74
N SER A 59 10.54 14.64 16.94
CA SER A 59 10.96 16.05 16.84
C SER A 59 12.07 16.43 17.85
N THR A 60 12.57 15.46 18.58
CA THR A 60 13.77 15.47 19.41
C THR A 60 14.72 14.44 18.86
N THR A 61 15.91 14.85 18.48
CA THR A 61 17.04 13.98 18.15
C THR A 61 17.37 13.16 19.40
N VAL A 62 16.75 11.99 19.54
CA VAL A 62 17.08 11.06 20.62
C VAL A 62 18.24 10.22 20.10
N GLU A 63 19.44 10.55 20.50
CA GLU A 63 20.62 9.73 20.25
C GLU A 63 20.44 8.36 20.95
N GLY A 64 20.83 7.27 20.27
CA GLY A 64 20.75 5.92 20.85
C GLY A 64 19.45 5.17 20.60
N LEU A 65 18.60 5.64 19.68
CA LEU A 65 17.43 4.90 19.21
C LEU A 65 17.59 4.50 17.72
N GLY A 66 18.05 3.29 17.49
CA GLY A 66 18.12 2.68 16.18
C GLY A 66 17.00 1.68 15.95
N PHE A 67 16.58 1.52 14.69
CA PHE A 67 15.55 0.56 14.32
C PHE A 67 15.98 -0.28 13.13
N ALA A 68 15.65 -1.57 13.20
CA ALA A 68 15.87 -2.50 12.11
C ALA A 68 14.60 -3.34 11.85
N ILE A 69 14.36 -3.64 10.60
CA ILE A 69 13.29 -4.54 10.17
C ILE A 69 13.72 -5.97 10.51
N PRO A 70 12.94 -6.77 11.26
CA PRO A 70 13.27 -8.16 11.55
C PRO A 70 13.45 -8.97 10.26
N ILE A 71 14.50 -9.78 10.18
CA ILE A 71 14.76 -10.63 9.00
C ILE A 71 13.66 -11.66 8.80
N SER A 72 13.02 -12.13 9.88
CA SER A 72 11.88 -13.04 9.84
C SER A 72 10.73 -12.51 8.97
N ASP A 73 10.48 -11.21 9.04
CA ASP A 73 9.31 -10.57 8.41
C ASP A 73 9.53 -10.31 6.92
N VAL A 74 10.78 -10.28 6.48
CA VAL A 74 11.14 -9.96 5.10
C VAL A 74 11.89 -11.08 4.36
N ARG A 75 12.08 -12.22 5.01
CA ARG A 75 12.85 -13.34 4.45
C ARG A 75 12.31 -13.82 3.11
N SER A 76 10.99 -13.97 3.00
CA SER A 76 10.35 -14.39 1.74
C SER A 76 10.52 -13.34 0.64
N ILE A 77 10.40 -12.05 1.00
CA ILE A 77 10.60 -10.93 0.08
C ILE A 77 12.04 -10.92 -0.44
N ILE A 78 13.02 -11.13 0.46
CA ILE A 78 14.43 -11.18 0.07
C ILE A 78 14.69 -12.38 -0.86
N THR A 79 14.17 -13.56 -0.53
CA THR A 79 14.31 -14.75 -1.37
C THR A 79 13.73 -14.50 -2.76
N ASP A 80 12.52 -13.93 -2.84
CA ASP A 80 11.87 -13.62 -4.10
C ASP A 80 12.68 -12.61 -4.94
N ILE A 81 13.19 -11.55 -4.32
CA ILE A 81 14.07 -10.58 -5.00
C ILE A 81 15.37 -11.26 -5.49
N MET A 82 15.96 -12.16 -4.70
CA MET A 82 17.19 -12.86 -5.09
C MET A 82 16.96 -13.82 -6.25
N GLU A 83 15.85 -14.53 -6.28
CA GLU A 83 15.52 -15.54 -7.29
C GLU A 83 14.93 -14.91 -8.58
N ASN A 84 14.11 -13.88 -8.43
CA ASN A 84 13.30 -13.32 -9.52
C ASN A 84 13.64 -11.86 -9.87
N GLY A 85 14.52 -11.22 -9.11
CA GLY A 85 14.90 -9.81 -9.29
C GLY A 85 13.85 -8.80 -8.79
N ALA A 86 12.69 -9.26 -8.36
CA ALA A 86 11.58 -8.43 -7.87
C ALA A 86 10.66 -9.23 -6.94
N VAL A 87 9.75 -8.52 -6.23
CA VAL A 87 8.67 -9.18 -5.47
C VAL A 87 7.59 -9.61 -6.44
N THR A 88 7.45 -10.92 -6.68
CA THR A 88 6.60 -11.49 -7.74
C THR A 88 5.18 -11.82 -7.26
N ASP A 89 4.98 -12.04 -5.97
CA ASP A 89 3.73 -12.51 -5.38
C ASP A 89 2.93 -11.44 -4.62
N LYS A 90 3.22 -10.17 -4.87
CA LYS A 90 2.52 -9.06 -4.21
C LYS A 90 1.03 -9.05 -4.59
N ALA A 91 0.17 -9.00 -3.57
CA ALA A 91 -1.27 -8.90 -3.75
C ALA A 91 -1.64 -7.67 -4.59
N TYR A 92 -2.42 -7.88 -5.65
CA TYR A 92 -2.85 -6.84 -6.57
C TYR A 92 -4.36 -6.97 -6.85
N MET A 93 -5.10 -5.88 -6.66
CA MET A 93 -6.55 -5.84 -6.89
C MET A 93 -6.94 -5.49 -8.33
N ALA A 94 -6.01 -4.98 -9.11
CA ALA A 94 -6.24 -4.51 -10.48
C ALA A 94 -7.36 -3.45 -10.56
N ILE A 95 -7.36 -2.48 -9.63
CA ILE A 95 -8.29 -1.34 -9.60
C ILE A 95 -7.53 -0.03 -9.45
N THR A 96 -8.12 1.06 -9.96
CA THR A 96 -7.72 2.42 -9.58
C THR A 96 -8.73 2.92 -8.54
N ALA A 97 -8.23 3.36 -7.39
CA ALA A 97 -9.10 3.75 -6.30
C ALA A 97 -8.55 4.97 -5.54
N GLY A 98 -9.43 5.71 -4.91
CA GLY A 98 -9.11 6.87 -4.07
C GLY A 98 -9.90 6.88 -2.78
N THR A 99 -9.56 7.82 -1.89
CA THR A 99 -10.30 8.01 -0.64
C THR A 99 -11.63 8.70 -0.93
N MET A 100 -12.73 8.12 -0.45
CA MET A 100 -14.05 8.75 -0.48
C MET A 100 -14.09 9.95 0.47
N ASN A 101 -14.85 10.98 0.14
CA ASN A 101 -15.06 12.15 0.97
C ASN A 101 -16.46 12.74 0.75
N GLU A 102 -16.85 13.71 1.60
CA GLU A 102 -18.16 14.35 1.56
C GLU A 102 -18.47 15.03 0.22
N GLN A 103 -17.46 15.64 -0.42
CA GLN A 103 -17.64 16.32 -1.71
C GLN A 103 -17.97 15.31 -2.81
N MET A 104 -17.26 14.18 -2.85
CA MET A 104 -17.54 13.09 -3.79
C MET A 104 -18.89 12.45 -3.51
N ALA A 105 -19.24 12.22 -2.24
CA ALA A 105 -20.53 11.71 -1.84
C ALA A 105 -21.67 12.56 -2.37
N ALA A 106 -21.60 13.87 -2.16
CA ALA A 106 -22.58 14.81 -2.68
C ALA A 106 -22.59 14.87 -4.22
N GLN A 107 -21.42 14.86 -4.86
CA GLN A 107 -21.30 14.93 -6.32
C GLN A 107 -21.89 13.70 -7.01
N PHE A 108 -21.68 12.50 -6.46
CA PHE A 108 -22.12 11.23 -7.05
C PHE A 108 -23.44 10.71 -6.45
N ASN A 109 -24.05 11.49 -5.55
CA ASN A 109 -25.28 11.12 -4.83
C ASN A 109 -25.14 9.73 -4.14
N ILE A 110 -24.04 9.58 -3.40
CA ILE A 110 -23.70 8.38 -2.62
C ILE A 110 -23.86 8.75 -1.14
N ASP A 111 -24.58 7.92 -0.36
CA ASP A 111 -24.87 8.20 1.05
C ASP A 111 -23.68 7.88 2.00
N VAL A 112 -22.58 7.34 1.45
CA VAL A 112 -21.37 6.98 2.21
C VAL A 112 -20.28 8.00 1.94
N THR A 113 -19.74 8.59 3.01
CA THR A 113 -18.72 9.67 2.97
C THR A 113 -17.31 9.20 3.27
N GLU A 114 -17.14 7.95 3.71
CA GLU A 114 -15.85 7.34 4.04
C GLU A 114 -15.70 6.02 3.31
N GLY A 115 -14.47 5.63 3.00
CA GLY A 115 -14.15 4.39 2.31
C GLY A 115 -13.22 4.58 1.14
N VAL A 116 -13.16 3.57 0.28
CA VAL A 116 -12.31 3.53 -0.90
C VAL A 116 -13.18 3.51 -2.15
N PHE A 117 -13.21 4.64 -2.85
CA PHE A 117 -13.98 4.80 -4.09
C PHE A 117 -13.23 4.17 -5.27
N VAL A 118 -13.90 3.34 -6.06
CA VAL A 118 -13.35 2.68 -7.24
C VAL A 118 -13.57 3.55 -8.47
N TYR A 119 -12.48 4.07 -9.04
CA TYR A 119 -12.50 4.88 -10.27
C TYR A 119 -12.48 4.04 -11.54
N SER A 120 -11.74 2.92 -11.53
CA SER A 120 -11.68 2.00 -12.66
C SER A 120 -11.28 0.61 -12.21
N VAL A 121 -11.62 -0.37 -13.02
CA VAL A 121 -11.30 -1.79 -12.84
C VAL A 121 -10.61 -2.25 -14.11
N VAL A 122 -9.49 -2.94 -13.98
CA VAL A 122 -8.75 -3.51 -15.12
C VAL A 122 -9.49 -4.75 -15.61
N GLU A 123 -9.85 -4.79 -16.90
CA GLU A 123 -10.52 -5.93 -17.52
C GLU A 123 -9.72 -7.23 -17.34
N GLY A 124 -10.38 -8.28 -16.88
CA GLY A 124 -9.78 -9.57 -16.59
C GLY A 124 -8.91 -9.61 -15.31
N GLY A 125 -8.77 -8.49 -14.60
CA GLY A 125 -8.04 -8.42 -13.34
C GLY A 125 -8.85 -8.92 -12.13
N ALA A 126 -8.21 -8.98 -10.96
CA ALA A 126 -8.83 -9.47 -9.71
C ALA A 126 -10.14 -8.75 -9.37
N GLY A 127 -10.16 -7.41 -9.48
CA GLY A 127 -11.36 -6.61 -9.23
C GLY A 127 -12.51 -6.92 -10.20
N ASP A 128 -12.20 -7.10 -11.48
CA ASP A 128 -13.19 -7.44 -12.50
C ASP A 128 -13.77 -8.84 -12.28
N LYS A 129 -12.90 -9.83 -12.06
CA LYS A 129 -13.29 -11.21 -11.73
C LYS A 129 -14.18 -11.29 -10.48
N ALA A 130 -13.90 -10.43 -9.50
CA ALA A 130 -14.69 -10.28 -8.29
C ALA A 130 -16.01 -9.52 -8.52
N GLY A 131 -16.19 -8.89 -9.68
CA GLY A 131 -17.37 -8.11 -10.03
C GLY A 131 -17.39 -6.70 -9.40
N LEU A 132 -16.24 -6.14 -9.04
CA LEU A 132 -16.12 -4.72 -8.70
C LEU A 132 -16.41 -3.86 -9.92
N ARG A 133 -16.92 -2.66 -9.68
CA ARG A 133 -17.33 -1.72 -10.74
C ARG A 133 -16.93 -0.30 -10.39
N LEU A 134 -16.80 0.53 -11.40
CA LEU A 134 -16.73 1.98 -11.26
C LEU A 134 -17.90 2.46 -10.38
N GLY A 135 -17.60 3.32 -9.39
CA GLY A 135 -18.59 3.89 -8.49
C GLY A 135 -18.87 3.07 -7.23
N ASP A 136 -18.23 1.92 -7.07
CA ASP A 136 -18.25 1.19 -5.81
C ASP A 136 -17.48 1.95 -4.72
N VAL A 137 -17.95 1.83 -3.47
CA VAL A 137 -17.19 2.27 -2.30
C VAL A 137 -16.88 1.07 -1.41
N ILE A 138 -15.63 0.69 -1.34
CA ILE A 138 -15.18 -0.41 -0.48
C ILE A 138 -15.06 0.14 0.94
N THR A 139 -15.85 -0.40 1.87
CA THR A 139 -15.92 0.06 3.25
C THR A 139 -15.28 -0.90 4.25
N LYS A 140 -15.12 -2.18 3.88
CA LYS A 140 -14.39 -3.17 4.70
C LYS A 140 -13.64 -4.16 3.81
N MET A 141 -12.58 -4.72 4.38
CA MET A 141 -11.88 -5.91 3.87
C MET A 141 -11.75 -6.92 5.01
N ASN A 142 -12.46 -8.04 4.91
CA ASN A 142 -12.72 -8.95 6.03
C ASN A 142 -13.29 -8.15 7.23
N ASP A 143 -12.67 -8.29 8.42
CA ASP A 143 -13.10 -7.58 9.64
C ASP A 143 -12.54 -6.14 9.76
N LYS A 144 -11.70 -5.70 8.82
CA LYS A 144 -11.08 -4.38 8.87
C LYS A 144 -11.94 -3.33 8.18
N THR A 145 -12.34 -2.30 8.90
CA THR A 145 -12.99 -1.11 8.32
C THR A 145 -11.97 -0.30 7.53
N LEU A 146 -12.37 0.17 6.37
CA LEU A 146 -11.58 1.00 5.46
C LEU A 146 -12.25 2.37 5.36
N THR A 147 -11.57 3.41 5.82
CA THR A 147 -12.04 4.81 5.73
C THR A 147 -11.29 5.58 4.65
N SER A 148 -10.15 5.05 4.20
CA SER A 148 -9.28 5.69 3.23
C SER A 148 -8.56 4.68 2.34
N ARG A 149 -8.01 5.17 1.22
CA ARG A 149 -7.10 4.38 0.37
C ARG A 149 -5.88 3.88 1.14
N GLN A 150 -5.40 4.65 2.12
CA GLN A 150 -4.27 4.28 2.97
C GLN A 150 -4.60 3.04 3.81
N ASP A 151 -5.84 2.95 4.33
CA ASP A 151 -6.29 1.78 5.09
C ASP A 151 -6.33 0.53 4.21
N LEU A 152 -6.83 0.66 2.96
CA LEU A 152 -6.81 -0.44 2.00
C LEU A 152 -5.37 -0.90 1.73
N SER A 153 -4.46 0.05 1.47
CA SER A 153 -3.04 -0.24 1.25
C SER A 153 -2.39 -0.95 2.44
N ALA A 154 -2.70 -0.50 3.65
CA ALA A 154 -2.23 -1.11 4.89
C ALA A 154 -2.83 -2.51 5.10
N ALA A 155 -4.11 -2.68 4.81
CA ALA A 155 -4.79 -3.97 4.93
C ALA A 155 -4.22 -5.01 3.94
N MET A 156 -3.88 -4.60 2.72
CA MET A 156 -3.33 -5.48 1.68
C MET A 156 -1.90 -5.97 1.96
N LYS A 157 -1.12 -5.28 2.80
CA LYS A 157 0.29 -5.64 3.08
C LYS A 157 0.50 -7.04 3.63
N GLY A 158 -0.53 -7.64 4.26
CA GLY A 158 -0.47 -9.00 4.80
C GLY A 158 -0.84 -10.10 3.81
N TYR A 159 -1.23 -9.75 2.59
CA TYR A 159 -1.75 -10.69 1.59
C TYR A 159 -0.79 -10.83 0.40
N ARG A 160 -0.93 -11.96 -0.29
CA ARG A 160 -0.17 -12.32 -1.50
C ARG A 160 -1.12 -12.59 -2.66
N ALA A 161 -0.58 -12.68 -3.85
CA ALA A 161 -1.31 -13.18 -5.01
C ALA A 161 -1.86 -14.59 -4.72
N GLY A 162 -3.12 -14.82 -5.07
CA GLY A 162 -3.85 -16.05 -4.78
C GLY A 162 -4.59 -16.08 -3.44
N ASP A 163 -4.31 -15.17 -2.51
CA ASP A 163 -5.10 -15.05 -1.29
C ASP A 163 -6.49 -14.46 -1.62
N THR A 164 -7.51 -14.93 -0.87
CA THR A 164 -8.90 -14.47 -1.04
C THR A 164 -9.36 -13.68 0.18
N VAL A 165 -10.08 -12.60 -0.07
CA VAL A 165 -10.66 -11.72 0.95
C VAL A 165 -12.12 -11.43 0.63
N THR A 166 -12.91 -11.13 1.65
CA THR A 166 -14.27 -10.61 1.50
C THR A 166 -14.25 -9.09 1.61
N LEU A 167 -14.77 -8.41 0.61
CA LEU A 167 -14.94 -6.96 0.60
C LEU A 167 -16.40 -6.62 0.91
N THR A 168 -16.65 -5.68 1.83
CA THR A 168 -17.96 -5.04 1.97
C THR A 168 -17.96 -3.79 1.09
N VAL A 169 -18.81 -3.77 0.09
CA VAL A 169 -18.91 -2.74 -0.93
C VAL A 169 -20.27 -2.06 -0.87
N TYR A 170 -20.30 -0.74 -0.85
CA TYR A 170 -21.51 0.04 -1.04
C TYR A 170 -21.71 0.31 -2.54
N ARG A 171 -22.86 -0.11 -3.06
CA ARG A 171 -23.26 -0.01 -4.47
C ARG A 171 -24.73 0.26 -4.58
N GLY A 172 -25.13 1.35 -5.25
CA GLY A 172 -26.53 1.64 -5.56
C GLY A 172 -27.45 1.71 -4.34
N GLY A 173 -27.00 2.25 -3.21
CA GLY A 173 -27.79 2.38 -1.98
C GLY A 173 -27.77 1.15 -1.06
N GLN A 174 -26.97 0.13 -1.36
CA GLN A 174 -26.92 -1.11 -0.59
C GLN A 174 -25.49 -1.56 -0.31
N TYR A 175 -25.29 -2.25 0.82
CA TYR A 175 -24.04 -2.95 1.10
C TYR A 175 -24.14 -4.38 0.56
N ILE A 176 -23.13 -4.77 -0.19
CA ILE A 176 -22.97 -6.12 -0.73
C ILE A 176 -21.63 -6.69 -0.30
N GLU A 177 -21.54 -8.00 -0.21
CA GLU A 177 -20.26 -8.69 -0.02
C GLU A 177 -19.76 -9.21 -1.36
N VAL A 178 -18.45 -9.02 -1.60
CA VAL A 178 -17.77 -9.42 -2.82
C VAL A 178 -16.52 -10.20 -2.41
N GLU A 179 -16.38 -11.41 -2.91
CA GLU A 179 -15.19 -12.24 -2.72
C GLU A 179 -14.15 -11.89 -3.78
N LEU A 180 -12.94 -11.50 -3.36
CA LEU A 180 -11.86 -11.12 -4.24
C LEU A 180 -10.63 -11.98 -3.98
N THR A 181 -10.12 -12.63 -5.04
CA THR A 181 -8.82 -13.31 -5.03
C THR A 181 -7.79 -12.40 -5.69
N PHE A 182 -6.71 -12.08 -4.97
CA PHE A 182 -5.68 -11.19 -5.49
C PHE A 182 -4.94 -11.80 -6.68
N ASP A 183 -4.73 -10.99 -7.70
CA ASP A 183 -3.81 -11.32 -8.80
C ASP A 183 -2.35 -10.94 -8.44
N THR A 184 -1.40 -11.39 -9.24
CA THR A 184 -0.01 -10.92 -9.20
C THR A 184 0.08 -9.52 -9.83
N GLN A 185 0.81 -8.61 -9.18
CA GLN A 185 1.06 -7.29 -9.76
C GLN A 185 1.89 -7.44 -11.06
N PRO A 186 1.46 -6.87 -12.19
CA PRO A 186 2.25 -6.89 -13.42
C PRO A 186 3.64 -6.30 -13.19
N GLN A 187 4.66 -7.01 -13.62
CA GLN A 187 6.04 -6.51 -13.60
C GLN A 187 6.18 -5.44 -14.69
N THR A 188 6.42 -4.19 -14.32
CA THR A 188 6.90 -3.20 -15.27
C THR A 188 8.38 -3.50 -15.52
N THR A 189 8.68 -4.20 -16.61
CA THR A 189 10.04 -4.30 -17.13
C THR A 189 10.47 -2.89 -17.52
N GLY A 190 11.35 -2.28 -16.73
CA GLY A 190 11.95 -1.00 -17.05
C GLY A 190 12.78 -1.16 -18.33
N SER A 191 12.19 -0.81 -19.46
CA SER A 191 12.96 -0.42 -20.62
C SER A 191 13.31 1.05 -20.44
N ASP A 192 14.59 1.33 -20.25
CA ASP A 192 15.16 2.66 -20.43
C ASP A 192 14.82 3.17 -21.83
N ASP A 193 13.76 3.91 -21.96
CA ASP A 193 13.54 4.78 -23.10
C ASP A 193 13.11 6.17 -22.59
N SER A 194 14.11 7.05 -22.57
CA SER A 194 13.97 8.46 -22.26
C SER A 194 13.32 9.17 -23.44
N SER A 195 12.01 9.10 -23.56
CA SER A 195 11.19 10.11 -24.27
C SER A 195 9.72 9.66 -24.36
N GLN A 196 8.95 10.24 -23.56
CA GLN A 196 7.52 10.55 -23.57
C GLN A 196 6.84 10.13 -22.27
N SER A 197 6.59 11.15 -21.45
CA SER A 197 5.73 11.12 -20.30
C SER A 197 4.30 10.71 -20.70
N SER A 198 3.99 9.43 -20.51
CA SER A 198 2.65 8.95 -20.28
C SER A 198 2.64 8.33 -18.90
N ASP A 199 2.18 9.13 -17.96
CA ASP A 199 2.18 8.88 -16.53
C ASP A 199 1.16 7.78 -16.18
N ASN A 200 1.54 6.50 -16.37
CA ASN A 200 0.88 5.35 -15.80
C ASN A 200 1.58 4.97 -14.50
N SER A 201 1.73 5.96 -13.59
CA SER A 201 2.25 5.76 -12.26
C SER A 201 1.21 5.08 -11.37
N TYR A 202 1.12 3.76 -11.41
CA TYR A 202 0.59 2.97 -10.31
C TYR A 202 1.63 2.88 -9.18
N GLY A 203 2.31 4.02 -8.90
CA GLY A 203 3.34 4.13 -7.90
C GLY A 203 2.75 4.46 -6.54
N TYR A 204 3.23 3.81 -5.50
CA TYR A 204 3.17 4.29 -4.13
C TYR A 204 3.94 5.62 -4.02
N GLY A 205 3.33 6.72 -4.46
CA GLY A 205 3.86 8.08 -4.38
C GLY A 205 3.39 8.75 -3.11
N ASN A 206 4.34 9.14 -2.30
CA ASN A 206 4.21 9.91 -1.08
C ASN A 206 3.55 11.26 -1.35
N GLY A 207 2.59 11.60 -0.46
CA GLY A 207 1.73 12.74 -0.58
C GLY A 207 2.41 14.10 -0.66
N GLY A 208 1.83 14.92 -1.45
CA GLY A 208 1.90 16.37 -1.43
C GLY A 208 0.58 16.86 -1.96
N ASN A 209 -0.11 17.68 -1.18
CA ASN A 209 -1.33 18.37 -1.57
C ASN A 209 -1.09 19.13 -2.89
N SER A 210 -1.56 18.57 -3.99
CA SER A 210 -1.83 19.34 -5.21
C SER A 210 -3.13 18.84 -5.79
N TYR A 211 -4.17 19.63 -5.69
CA TYR A 211 -5.43 19.47 -6.40
C TYR A 211 -5.19 19.70 -7.91
N GLY A 212 -4.77 18.64 -8.58
CA GLY A 212 -4.45 18.62 -10.00
C GLY A 212 -4.34 17.18 -10.48
N GLY A 213 -5.18 16.28 -9.98
CA GLY A 213 -5.28 14.91 -10.48
C GLY A 213 -5.81 14.93 -11.90
N GLN A 214 -5.00 14.49 -12.85
CA GLN A 214 -5.42 14.20 -14.21
C GLN A 214 -6.53 13.17 -14.14
N MET A 215 -7.70 13.51 -14.71
CA MET A 215 -8.85 12.61 -14.77
C MET A 215 -8.48 11.37 -15.58
N PRO A 216 -8.97 10.17 -15.21
CA PRO A 216 -8.75 8.96 -15.98
C PRO A 216 -9.21 9.13 -17.43
N ASP A 217 -8.55 8.46 -18.37
CA ASP A 217 -8.89 8.51 -19.81
C ASP A 217 -10.31 8.02 -20.12
N ASN A 218 -10.93 7.29 -19.19
CA ASN A 218 -12.33 6.82 -19.27
C ASN A 218 -13.36 7.76 -18.60
N TRP A 219 -13.02 9.03 -18.41
CA TRP A 219 -13.93 10.04 -17.83
C TRP A 219 -15.29 10.09 -18.54
N GLN A 220 -15.32 9.82 -19.83
CA GLN A 220 -16.54 9.80 -20.62
C GLN A 220 -17.49 8.65 -20.19
N GLU A 221 -16.95 7.48 -19.88
CA GLU A 221 -17.73 6.35 -19.34
C GLU A 221 -18.23 6.64 -17.94
N PHE A 222 -17.38 7.23 -17.09
CA PHE A 222 -17.73 7.71 -15.76
C PHE A 222 -18.88 8.71 -15.82
N TYR A 223 -18.79 9.72 -16.69
CA TYR A 223 -19.83 10.74 -16.88
C TYR A 223 -21.15 10.11 -17.35
N ASN A 224 -21.10 9.22 -18.31
CA ASN A 224 -22.28 8.54 -18.86
C ASN A 224 -22.94 7.61 -17.83
N TYR A 225 -22.17 6.94 -16.98
CA TYR A 225 -22.71 6.07 -15.93
C TYR A 225 -23.49 6.87 -14.87
N PHE A 226 -22.97 8.02 -14.41
CA PHE A 226 -23.58 8.80 -13.35
C PHE A 226 -24.57 9.85 -13.86
N PHE A 227 -24.39 10.36 -15.08
CA PHE A 227 -25.16 11.49 -15.59
C PHE A 227 -25.88 11.22 -16.92
N GLY A 228 -25.54 10.15 -17.64
CA GLY A 228 -26.04 9.85 -18.97
C GLY A 228 -27.46 9.25 -19.06
N ASN A 229 -28.08 8.88 -17.96
CA ASN A 229 -29.39 8.18 -17.97
C ASN A 229 -30.45 8.92 -17.12
N ARG A 230 -30.56 10.22 -17.28
CA ARG A 230 -31.69 11.03 -16.80
C ARG A 230 -32.36 11.68 -18.00
N GLY A 231 -33.08 10.86 -18.77
CA GLY A 231 -34.04 11.25 -19.77
C GLY A 231 -35.30 10.41 -19.59
#